data_2d71bb4fd0d0d2b8e4f3c352f17c4eb2
#
_entry.id   2d71bb4fd0d0d2b8e4f3c352f17c4eb2
#
_cell.length_a   1.000
_cell.length_b   1.000
_cell.length_c   1.000
_cell.angle_alpha   90.00
_cell.angle_beta   90.00
_cell.angle_gamma   90.00
#
_symmetry.space_group_name_H-M   'P 1'
#
loop_
_entity.id
_entity.type
_entity.pdbx_description
1 polymer ?
#
loop_
_entity_poly.entity_id
_entity_poly.type
_entity_poly.pdbx_seq_one_letter_code
_entity_poly.pdbx_strand_id
1 'polypeptide(L)'
;NQNLTLDISLHIGSLLAIVFYFRKDLQDFINNKILFFKIILSSIPVILFGFFLVKLNLIDFLRSYKVIGWTTIIFGLLLYVSDLVKIKKITIKNFQYKHALYIGLFQIMSLIPGVSRSGITITAARFLNYNRVDSAKISFLISIPTLGAVSFYNLQNLVIKNNLEISLLNCLGILLSFIFSYLTIKFFLYYIKKFSL
;
A
#
# COMPACT_ATOMS: atom_id res chain seq x y z
N ASN A 1 -23.41 -6.13 -7.49
CA ASN A 1 -23.16 -4.80 -6.88
C ASN A 1 -22.75 -4.89 -5.40
N GLN A 2 -23.30 -5.83 -4.60
CA GLN A 2 -22.93 -6.01 -3.18
C GLN A 2 -21.43 -6.28 -2.98
N ASN A 3 -20.78 -7.03 -3.85
CA ASN A 3 -19.34 -7.31 -3.76
C ASN A 3 -18.48 -6.04 -3.89
N LEU A 4 -18.86 -5.11 -4.79
CA LEU A 4 -18.09 -3.87 -5.01
C LEU A 4 -18.20 -2.94 -3.79
N THR A 5 -19.39 -2.79 -3.20
CA THR A 5 -19.57 -1.95 -2.00
C THR A 5 -18.84 -2.52 -0.79
N LEU A 6 -18.80 -3.84 -0.65
CA LEU A 6 -18.06 -4.51 0.40
C LEU A 6 -16.54 -4.31 0.23
N ASP A 7 -16.01 -4.46 -0.99
CA ASP A 7 -14.59 -4.24 -1.28
C ASP A 7 -14.16 -2.80 -0.92
N ILE A 8 -14.99 -1.82 -1.26
CA ILE A 8 -14.73 -0.42 -0.90
C ILE A 8 -14.74 -0.23 0.61
N SER A 9 -15.69 -0.85 1.31
CA SER A 9 -15.77 -0.80 2.76
C SER A 9 -14.52 -1.37 3.43
N LEU A 10 -13.99 -2.49 2.92
CA LEU A 10 -12.75 -3.08 3.39
C LEU A 10 -11.53 -2.17 3.15
N HIS A 11 -11.46 -1.52 1.98
CA HIS A 11 -10.39 -0.56 1.68
C HIS A 11 -10.45 0.67 2.58
N ILE A 12 -11.63 1.21 2.85
CA ILE A 12 -11.82 2.35 3.77
C ILE A 12 -11.41 1.95 5.19
N GLY A 13 -11.84 0.78 5.68
CA GLY A 13 -11.45 0.30 7.01
C GLY A 13 -9.94 0.16 7.17
N SER A 14 -9.25 -0.43 6.18
CA SER A 14 -7.80 -0.56 6.20
C SER A 14 -7.07 0.78 6.08
N LEU A 15 -7.58 1.71 5.28
CA LEU A 15 -7.04 3.08 5.19
C LEU A 15 -7.13 3.80 6.53
N LEU A 16 -8.29 3.74 7.19
CA LEU A 16 -8.50 4.33 8.51
C LEU A 16 -7.54 3.74 9.56
N ALA A 17 -7.30 2.42 9.50
CA ALA A 17 -6.37 1.74 10.39
C ALA A 17 -4.95 2.26 10.24
N ILE A 18 -4.47 2.44 8.99
CA ILE A 18 -3.13 2.97 8.71
C ILE A 18 -3.03 4.42 9.17
N VAL A 19 -4.01 5.26 8.84
CA VAL A 19 -4.04 6.67 9.26
C VAL A 19 -4.04 6.78 10.79
N PHE A 20 -4.84 5.97 11.47
CA PHE A 20 -4.90 5.96 12.94
C PHE A 20 -3.61 5.48 13.58
N TYR A 21 -2.98 4.43 13.03
CA TYR A 21 -1.72 3.90 13.53
C TYR A 21 -0.59 4.92 13.38
N PHE A 22 -0.48 5.54 12.22
CA PHE A 22 0.58 6.51 11.90
C PHE A 22 0.18 7.97 12.17
N ARG A 23 -0.88 8.22 12.99
CA ARG A 23 -1.37 9.58 13.26
C ARG A 23 -0.30 10.56 13.75
N LYS A 24 0.67 10.10 14.56
CA LYS A 24 1.78 10.93 15.02
C LYS A 24 2.71 11.30 13.88
N ASP A 25 3.06 10.34 13.04
CA ASP A 25 3.88 10.58 11.85
C ASP A 25 3.18 11.51 10.85
N LEU A 26 1.85 11.41 10.75
CA LEU A 26 1.04 12.30 9.90
C LEU A 26 0.95 13.72 10.47
N GLN A 27 0.88 13.87 11.80
CA GLN A 27 0.98 15.18 12.44
C GLN A 27 2.35 15.81 12.22
N ASP A 28 3.42 15.00 12.25
CA ASP A 28 4.77 15.45 11.92
C ASP A 28 4.91 15.89 10.45
N PHE A 29 4.04 15.45 9.53
CA PHE A 29 4.01 15.96 8.15
C PHE A 29 3.64 17.44 8.06
N ILE A 30 2.86 17.97 9.01
CA ILE A 30 2.55 19.40 9.11
C ILE A 30 3.85 20.18 9.32
N ASN A 31 4.76 19.61 10.12
CA ASN A 31 6.06 20.19 10.44
C ASN A 31 7.13 19.81 9.39
N ASN A 32 7.04 18.63 8.81
CA ASN A 32 7.96 18.10 7.80
C ASN A 32 7.28 17.90 6.44
N LYS A 33 6.94 19.01 5.78
CA LYS A 33 6.31 19.02 4.45
C LYS A 33 7.12 18.24 3.40
N ILE A 34 8.45 18.18 3.56
CA ILE A 34 9.34 17.47 2.64
C ILE A 34 9.05 15.97 2.60
N LEU A 35 8.83 15.34 3.75
CA LEU A 35 8.48 13.91 3.81
C LEU A 35 7.11 13.66 3.18
N PHE A 36 6.13 14.53 3.45
CA PHE A 36 4.82 14.46 2.84
C PHE A 36 4.88 14.48 1.31
N PHE A 37 5.60 15.44 0.73
CA PHE A 37 5.75 15.53 -0.74
C PHE A 37 6.45 14.29 -1.34
N LYS A 38 7.42 13.69 -0.64
CA LYS A 38 8.08 12.46 -1.09
C LYS A 38 7.11 11.26 -1.11
N ILE A 39 6.22 11.17 -0.12
CA ILE A 39 5.20 10.12 -0.06
C ILE A 39 4.17 10.29 -1.18
N ILE A 40 3.72 11.52 -1.45
CA ILE A 40 2.84 11.80 -2.58
C ILE A 40 3.55 11.44 -3.90
N LEU A 41 4.79 11.89 -4.09
CA LEU A 41 5.57 11.61 -5.29
C LEU A 41 5.70 10.11 -5.58
N SER A 42 5.94 9.30 -4.54
CA SER A 42 6.04 7.84 -4.70
C SER A 42 4.71 7.16 -5.04
N SER A 43 3.59 7.82 -4.82
CA SER A 43 2.26 7.28 -5.14
C SER A 43 1.79 7.64 -6.55
N ILE A 44 2.33 8.71 -7.14
CA ILE A 44 1.92 9.20 -8.47
C ILE A 44 2.06 8.12 -9.55
N PRO A 45 3.19 7.40 -9.69
CA PRO A 45 3.36 6.43 -10.76
C PRO A 45 2.27 5.34 -10.77
N VAL A 46 1.99 4.72 -9.62
CA VAL A 46 1.00 3.65 -9.53
C VAL A 46 -0.42 4.16 -9.76
N ILE A 47 -0.75 5.38 -9.29
CA ILE A 47 -2.08 5.98 -9.51
C ILE A 47 -2.30 6.25 -11.00
N LEU A 48 -1.31 6.84 -11.69
CA LEU A 48 -1.39 7.10 -13.12
C LEU A 48 -1.52 5.80 -13.92
N PHE A 49 -0.63 4.82 -13.70
CA PHE A 49 -0.68 3.53 -14.39
C PHE A 49 -1.97 2.77 -14.09
N GLY A 50 -2.43 2.78 -12.83
CA GLY A 50 -3.70 2.16 -12.43
C GLY A 50 -4.88 2.77 -13.17
N PHE A 51 -4.94 4.09 -13.28
CA PHE A 51 -5.97 4.78 -14.05
C PHE A 51 -5.97 4.37 -15.53
N PHE A 52 -4.79 4.30 -16.17
CA PHE A 52 -4.68 3.83 -17.55
C PHE A 52 -5.12 2.37 -17.72
N LEU A 53 -4.73 1.48 -16.82
CA LEU A 53 -5.13 0.06 -16.89
C LEU A 53 -6.64 -0.12 -16.74
N VAL A 54 -7.28 0.63 -15.84
CA VAL A 54 -8.75 0.62 -15.69
C VAL A 54 -9.43 1.13 -16.96
N LYS A 55 -8.95 2.26 -17.51
CA LYS A 55 -9.53 2.86 -18.73
C LYS A 55 -9.41 1.94 -19.96
N LEU A 56 -8.34 1.17 -20.04
CA LEU A 56 -8.09 0.24 -21.15
C LEU A 56 -8.66 -1.17 -20.92
N ASN A 57 -9.37 -1.41 -19.81
CA ASN A 57 -9.92 -2.72 -19.41
C ASN A 57 -8.88 -3.87 -19.39
N LEU A 58 -7.61 -3.54 -19.16
CA LEU A 58 -6.53 -4.53 -19.18
C LEU A 58 -6.40 -5.34 -17.88
N ILE A 59 -7.05 -4.90 -16.79
CA ILE A 59 -6.95 -5.58 -15.49
C ILE A 59 -7.56 -6.97 -15.53
N ASP A 60 -8.68 -7.15 -16.23
CA ASP A 60 -9.37 -8.44 -16.30
C ASP A 60 -8.58 -9.49 -17.07
N PHE A 61 -7.81 -9.07 -18.06
CA PHE A 61 -6.91 -9.95 -18.81
C PHE A 61 -5.78 -10.53 -17.94
N LEU A 62 -5.33 -9.80 -16.94
CA LEU A 62 -4.28 -10.23 -16.02
C LEU A 62 -4.81 -11.11 -14.88
N ARG A 63 -6.13 -11.18 -14.66
CA ARG A 63 -6.76 -11.95 -13.57
C ARG A 63 -6.87 -13.43 -13.91
N SER A 64 -5.73 -14.13 -13.88
CA SER A 64 -5.67 -15.58 -14.01
C SER A 64 -5.04 -16.18 -12.75
N TYR A 65 -5.57 -17.33 -12.29
CA TYR A 65 -4.99 -18.06 -11.16
C TYR A 65 -3.54 -18.47 -11.39
N LYS A 66 -3.15 -18.73 -12.65
CA LYS A 66 -1.77 -19.03 -13.03
C LYS A 66 -0.88 -17.80 -12.87
N VAL A 67 -1.35 -16.63 -13.30
CA VAL A 67 -0.62 -15.36 -13.12
C VAL A 67 -0.43 -15.09 -11.64
N ILE A 68 -1.53 -15.16 -10.84
CA ILE A 68 -1.47 -14.93 -9.39
C ILE A 68 -0.46 -15.87 -8.71
N GLY A 69 -0.49 -17.17 -9.05
CA GLY A 69 0.44 -18.16 -8.49
C GLY A 69 1.90 -17.83 -8.78
N TRP A 70 2.25 -17.62 -10.06
CA TRP A 70 3.62 -17.31 -10.47
C TRP A 70 4.12 -15.98 -9.92
N THR A 71 3.30 -14.92 -9.98
CA THR A 71 3.69 -13.61 -9.47
C THR A 71 3.90 -13.64 -7.96
N THR A 72 3.06 -14.34 -7.20
CA THR A 72 3.23 -14.49 -5.77
C THR A 72 4.56 -15.16 -5.42
N ILE A 73 4.93 -16.22 -6.14
CA ILE A 73 6.21 -16.92 -5.93
C ILE A 73 7.40 -16.02 -6.30
N ILE A 74 7.38 -15.43 -7.50
CA ILE A 74 8.50 -14.61 -8.01
C ILE A 74 8.73 -13.40 -7.11
N PHE A 75 7.68 -12.65 -6.77
CA PHE A 75 7.82 -11.45 -5.94
C PHE A 75 8.03 -11.78 -4.46
N GLY A 76 7.58 -12.94 -3.98
CA GLY A 76 7.94 -13.46 -2.66
C GLY A 76 9.43 -13.79 -2.56
N LEU A 77 9.99 -14.45 -3.57
CA LEU A 77 11.44 -14.70 -3.67
C LEU A 77 12.23 -13.39 -3.80
N LEU A 78 11.73 -12.43 -4.58
CA LEU A 78 12.38 -11.12 -4.71
C LEU A 78 12.44 -10.37 -3.37
N LEU A 79 11.38 -10.44 -2.58
CA LEU A 79 11.35 -9.89 -1.21
C LEU A 79 12.39 -10.58 -0.32
N TYR A 80 12.45 -11.91 -0.38
CA TYR A 80 13.45 -12.68 0.37
C TYR A 80 14.88 -12.29 -0.02
N VAL A 81 15.20 -12.22 -1.32
CA VAL A 81 16.52 -11.80 -1.82
C VAL A 81 16.85 -10.38 -1.37
N SER A 82 15.89 -9.46 -1.41
CA SER A 82 16.09 -8.08 -0.95
C SER A 82 16.42 -7.99 0.55
N ASP A 83 15.95 -8.97 1.32
CA ASP A 83 16.21 -9.03 2.76
C ASP A 83 17.61 -9.56 3.11
N LEU A 84 18.26 -10.29 2.18
CA LEU A 84 19.65 -10.77 2.32
C LEU A 84 20.69 -9.66 2.07
N VAL A 85 20.28 -8.52 1.48
CA VAL A 85 21.22 -7.42 1.20
C VAL A 85 21.77 -6.87 2.50
N LYS A 86 23.12 -6.84 2.62
CA LYS A 86 23.83 -6.30 3.79
C LYS A 86 23.47 -4.83 3.98
N ILE A 87 22.94 -4.49 5.14
CA ILE A 87 22.37 -3.19 5.46
C ILE A 87 23.45 -2.15 5.69
N LYS A 88 23.51 -1.11 4.86
CA LYS A 88 23.98 0.19 5.32
C LYS A 88 22.77 0.79 6.03
N LYS A 89 22.82 1.02 7.35
CA LYS A 89 21.69 1.45 8.19
C LYS A 89 21.12 2.82 7.76
N ILE A 90 20.51 2.90 6.57
CA ILE A 90 19.81 4.10 6.11
C ILE A 90 18.47 4.14 6.82
N THR A 91 18.18 5.26 7.45
CA THR A 91 16.93 5.51 8.16
C THR A 91 15.97 6.36 7.32
N ILE A 92 14.70 6.39 7.70
CA ILE A 92 13.68 7.22 7.03
C ILE A 92 14.04 8.71 7.01
N LYS A 93 14.89 9.19 7.93
CA LYS A 93 15.39 10.57 7.93
C LYS A 93 16.18 10.90 6.65
N ASN A 94 16.83 9.91 6.07
CA ASN A 94 17.61 10.03 4.83
C ASN A 94 16.78 9.75 3.57
N PHE A 95 15.44 9.72 3.68
CA PHE A 95 14.55 9.47 2.55
C PHE A 95 14.63 10.62 1.54
N GLN A 96 15.10 10.31 0.32
CA GLN A 96 15.33 11.29 -0.76
C GLN A 96 14.23 11.21 -1.82
N TYR A 97 14.07 12.26 -2.63
CA TYR A 97 13.13 12.25 -3.77
C TYR A 97 13.44 11.16 -4.79
N LYS A 98 14.72 10.85 -5.04
CA LYS A 98 15.14 9.74 -5.91
C LYS A 98 14.66 8.39 -5.37
N HIS A 99 14.74 8.19 -4.06
CA HIS A 99 14.25 6.98 -3.40
C HIS A 99 12.72 6.88 -3.49
N ALA A 100 12.02 8.01 -3.31
CA ALA A 100 10.57 8.08 -3.44
C ALA A 100 10.11 7.68 -4.84
N LEU A 101 10.75 8.22 -5.88
CA LEU A 101 10.45 7.87 -7.28
C LEU A 101 10.78 6.40 -7.58
N TYR A 102 11.93 5.90 -7.13
CA TYR A 102 12.32 4.50 -7.30
C TYR A 102 11.29 3.53 -6.69
N ILE A 103 10.90 3.76 -5.42
CA ILE A 103 9.88 2.95 -4.75
C ILE A 103 8.53 3.08 -5.46
N GLY A 104 8.18 4.27 -5.93
CA GLY A 104 6.95 4.51 -6.69
C GLY A 104 6.90 3.75 -8.02
N LEU A 105 8.02 3.67 -8.73
CA LEU A 105 8.12 2.87 -9.95
C LEU A 105 7.97 1.37 -9.66
N PHE A 106 8.61 0.86 -8.61
CA PHE A 106 8.42 -0.53 -8.19
C PHE A 106 6.97 -0.80 -7.79
N GLN A 107 6.29 0.18 -7.18
CA GLN A 107 4.89 0.04 -6.79
C GLN A 107 3.95 -0.21 -7.98
N ILE A 108 4.31 0.19 -9.21
CA ILE A 108 3.52 -0.12 -10.42
C ILE A 108 3.33 -1.64 -10.56
N MET A 109 4.33 -2.45 -10.19
CA MET A 109 4.22 -3.90 -10.24
C MET A 109 3.07 -4.45 -9.39
N SER A 110 2.64 -3.72 -8.37
CA SER A 110 1.50 -4.12 -7.52
C SER A 110 0.15 -4.10 -8.25
N LEU A 111 0.07 -3.53 -9.45
CA LEU A 111 -1.11 -3.60 -10.30
C LEU A 111 -1.27 -4.97 -10.94
N ILE A 112 -0.22 -5.79 -10.96
CA ILE A 112 -0.28 -7.17 -11.42
C ILE A 112 -0.88 -8.03 -10.30
N PRO A 113 -1.94 -8.81 -10.58
CA PRO A 113 -2.56 -9.70 -9.60
C PRO A 113 -1.55 -10.69 -9.00
N GLY A 114 -1.56 -10.86 -7.68
CA GLY A 114 -0.62 -11.71 -6.94
C GLY A 114 0.61 -10.98 -6.41
N VAL A 115 0.92 -9.78 -6.92
CA VAL A 115 2.00 -8.95 -6.37
C VAL A 115 1.49 -8.19 -5.15
N SER A 116 2.05 -8.49 -4.00
CA SER A 116 1.75 -7.75 -2.78
C SER A 116 2.28 -6.32 -2.87
N ARG A 117 1.38 -5.31 -2.74
CA ARG A 117 1.78 -3.89 -2.79
C ARG A 117 2.80 -3.56 -1.69
N SER A 118 2.52 -3.95 -0.45
CA SER A 118 3.46 -3.75 0.65
C SER A 118 4.75 -4.55 0.44
N GLY A 119 4.65 -5.77 -0.08
CA GLY A 119 5.81 -6.60 -0.38
C GLY A 119 6.76 -5.93 -1.37
N ILE A 120 6.25 -5.44 -2.51
CA ILE A 120 7.10 -4.82 -3.54
C ILE A 120 7.71 -3.48 -3.11
N THR A 121 6.97 -2.66 -2.35
CA THR A 121 7.50 -1.39 -1.83
C THR A 121 8.53 -1.60 -0.72
N ILE A 122 8.35 -2.62 0.14
CA ILE A 122 9.38 -3.04 1.11
C ILE A 122 10.61 -3.53 0.37
N THR A 123 10.46 -4.39 -0.66
CA THR A 123 11.55 -4.90 -1.50
C THR A 123 12.37 -3.74 -2.09
N ALA A 124 11.71 -2.77 -2.69
CA ALA A 124 12.37 -1.59 -3.26
C ALA A 124 13.13 -0.77 -2.22
N ALA A 125 12.53 -0.55 -1.04
CA ALA A 125 13.19 0.15 0.06
C ALA A 125 14.39 -0.64 0.60
N ARG A 126 14.31 -1.98 0.68
CA ARG A 126 15.41 -2.85 1.07
C ARG A 126 16.58 -2.78 0.07
N PHE A 127 16.33 -2.78 -1.23
CA PHE A 127 17.36 -2.59 -2.25
C PHE A 127 18.05 -1.22 -2.15
N LEU A 128 17.36 -0.20 -1.64
CA LEU A 128 17.94 1.10 -1.30
C LEU A 128 18.66 1.10 0.06
N ASN A 129 18.86 -0.05 0.70
CA ASN A 129 19.55 -0.25 1.96
C ASN A 129 18.84 0.35 3.21
N TYR A 130 17.53 0.57 3.15
CA TYR A 130 16.76 0.88 4.34
C TYR A 130 16.68 -0.34 5.27
N ASN A 131 16.70 -0.12 6.60
CA ASN A 131 16.44 -1.19 7.54
C ASN A 131 15.01 -1.73 7.42
N ARG A 132 14.73 -2.92 7.96
CA ARG A 132 13.42 -3.58 7.84
C ARG A 132 12.27 -2.72 8.36
N VAL A 133 12.46 -2.08 9.53
CA VAL A 133 11.42 -1.27 10.18
C VAL A 133 11.09 -0.04 9.34
N ASP A 134 12.11 0.68 8.88
CA ASP A 134 11.90 1.88 8.07
C ASP A 134 11.37 1.54 6.67
N SER A 135 11.77 0.40 6.07
CA SER A 135 11.20 -0.08 4.82
C SER A 135 9.69 -0.36 4.95
N ALA A 136 9.28 -1.03 6.03
CA ALA A 136 7.87 -1.27 6.31
C ALA A 136 7.13 0.04 6.60
N LYS A 137 7.71 0.95 7.38
CA LYS A 137 7.13 2.27 7.66
C LYS A 137 6.91 3.09 6.39
N ILE A 138 7.91 3.18 5.52
CA ILE A 138 7.80 3.84 4.21
C ILE A 138 6.67 3.21 3.38
N SER A 139 6.62 1.88 3.30
CA SER A 139 5.58 1.15 2.57
C SER A 139 4.17 1.49 3.06
N PHE A 140 3.94 1.49 4.38
CA PHE A 140 2.64 1.84 4.94
C PHE A 140 2.27 3.30 4.71
N LEU A 141 3.22 4.23 4.85
CA LEU A 141 2.97 5.66 4.60
C LEU A 141 2.60 5.92 3.13
N ILE A 142 3.30 5.29 2.18
CA ILE A 142 2.99 5.39 0.74
C ILE A 142 1.61 4.77 0.42
N SER A 143 1.16 3.81 1.22
CA SER A 143 -0.15 3.20 1.01
C SER A 143 -1.31 4.15 1.31
N ILE A 144 -1.12 5.20 2.11
CA ILE A 144 -2.19 6.17 2.45
C ILE A 144 -2.73 6.88 1.20
N PRO A 145 -1.89 7.60 0.40
CA PRO A 145 -2.40 8.27 -0.79
C PRO A 145 -2.89 7.28 -1.87
N THR A 146 -2.28 6.10 -2.00
CA THR A 146 -2.73 5.11 -2.99
C THR A 146 -4.08 4.49 -2.62
N LEU A 147 -4.29 4.08 -1.35
CA LEU A 147 -5.59 3.59 -0.89
C LEU A 147 -6.65 4.70 -0.92
N GLY A 148 -6.24 5.91 -0.56
CA GLY A 148 -7.12 7.09 -0.66
C GLY A 148 -7.62 7.30 -2.08
N ALA A 149 -6.73 7.26 -3.08
CA ALA A 149 -7.08 7.42 -4.48
C ALA A 149 -8.03 6.30 -4.97
N VAL A 150 -7.75 5.04 -4.63
CA VAL A 150 -8.61 3.90 -5.00
C VAL A 150 -9.98 4.00 -4.33
N SER A 151 -10.01 4.32 -3.03
CA SER A 151 -11.27 4.49 -2.29
C SER A 151 -12.10 5.64 -2.87
N PHE A 152 -11.46 6.77 -3.18
CA PHE A 152 -12.12 7.92 -3.78
C PHE A 152 -12.72 7.59 -5.16
N TYR A 153 -11.93 6.97 -6.05
CA TYR A 153 -12.37 6.56 -7.38
C TYR A 153 -13.58 5.60 -7.30
N ASN A 154 -13.52 4.62 -6.43
CA ASN A 154 -14.57 3.64 -6.27
C ASN A 154 -15.84 4.25 -5.66
N LEU A 155 -15.71 5.14 -4.67
CA LEU A 155 -16.85 5.90 -4.11
C LEU A 155 -17.50 6.76 -5.16
N GLN A 156 -16.74 7.48 -5.97
CA GLN A 156 -17.28 8.30 -7.07
C GLN A 156 -18.10 7.45 -8.05
N ASN A 157 -17.62 6.27 -8.41
CA ASN A 157 -18.34 5.35 -9.30
C ASN A 157 -19.67 4.85 -8.69
N LEU A 158 -19.72 4.63 -7.36
CA LEU A 158 -20.95 4.24 -6.66
C LEU A 158 -21.97 5.38 -6.64
N VAL A 159 -21.53 6.61 -6.39
CA VAL A 159 -22.40 7.81 -6.41
C VAL A 159 -23.01 8.01 -7.79
N ILE A 160 -22.18 7.97 -8.85
CA ILE A 160 -22.64 8.16 -10.23
C ILE A 160 -23.66 7.09 -10.65
N LYS A 161 -23.50 5.86 -10.16
CA LYS A 161 -24.40 4.73 -10.50
C LYS A 161 -25.65 4.65 -9.61
N ASN A 162 -25.88 5.61 -8.72
CA ASN A 162 -26.98 5.60 -7.72
C ASN A 162 -27.07 4.29 -6.90
N ASN A 163 -25.94 3.64 -6.65
CA ASN A 163 -25.85 2.33 -5.97
C ASN A 163 -25.31 2.47 -4.54
N LEU A 164 -25.52 3.61 -3.87
CA LEU A 164 -25.14 3.83 -2.48
C LEU A 164 -26.15 3.16 -1.53
N GLU A 165 -26.14 1.85 -1.47
CA GLU A 165 -26.80 1.13 -0.37
C GLU A 165 -25.82 0.94 0.78
N ILE A 166 -25.95 1.78 1.80
CA ILE A 166 -25.23 1.58 3.07
C ILE A 166 -25.95 0.48 3.84
N SER A 167 -25.51 -0.75 3.67
CA SER A 167 -26.03 -1.89 4.43
C SER A 167 -25.27 -2.06 5.75
N LEU A 168 -25.91 -2.71 6.73
CA LEU A 168 -25.27 -3.11 7.99
C LEU A 168 -23.97 -3.90 7.71
N LEU A 169 -23.96 -4.68 6.65
CA LEU A 169 -22.82 -5.51 6.22
C LEU A 169 -21.61 -4.64 5.80
N ASN A 170 -21.85 -3.49 5.16
CA ASN A 170 -20.79 -2.54 4.79
C ASN A 170 -20.18 -1.86 6.05
N CYS A 171 -21.02 -1.50 7.02
CA CYS A 171 -20.54 -0.93 8.28
C CYS A 171 -19.70 -1.94 9.07
N LEU A 172 -20.16 -3.19 9.15
CA LEU A 172 -19.39 -4.28 9.77
C LEU A 172 -18.08 -4.53 9.00
N GLY A 173 -18.10 -4.49 7.67
CA GLY A 173 -16.91 -4.60 6.83
C GLY A 173 -15.86 -3.54 7.15
N ILE A 174 -16.25 -2.28 7.27
CA ILE A 174 -15.35 -1.18 7.67
C ILE A 174 -14.76 -1.43 9.06
N LEU A 175 -15.60 -1.78 10.03
CA LEU A 175 -15.19 -1.98 11.42
C LEU A 175 -14.21 -3.15 11.56
N LEU A 176 -14.57 -4.31 10.99
CA LEU A 176 -13.71 -5.51 11.05
C LEU A 176 -12.40 -5.28 10.30
N SER A 177 -12.46 -4.70 9.10
CA SER A 177 -11.26 -4.35 8.34
C SER A 177 -10.35 -3.39 9.12
N PHE A 178 -10.91 -2.36 9.78
CA PHE A 178 -10.15 -1.46 10.64
C PHE A 178 -9.44 -2.22 11.76
N ILE A 179 -10.16 -3.04 12.51
CA ILE A 179 -9.62 -3.77 13.67
C ILE A 179 -8.50 -4.71 13.23
N PHE A 180 -8.77 -5.58 12.25
CA PHE A 180 -7.78 -6.56 11.76
C PHE A 180 -6.56 -5.88 11.14
N SER A 181 -6.75 -4.83 10.33
CA SER A 181 -5.63 -4.10 9.75
C SER A 181 -4.78 -3.40 10.80
N TYR A 182 -5.39 -2.78 11.80
CA TYR A 182 -4.67 -2.15 12.91
C TYR A 182 -3.84 -3.15 13.71
N LEU A 183 -4.43 -4.30 14.07
CA LEU A 183 -3.74 -5.37 14.79
C LEU A 183 -2.60 -5.96 13.96
N THR A 184 -2.84 -6.18 12.67
CA THR A 184 -1.81 -6.70 11.75
C THR A 184 -0.63 -5.75 11.62
N ILE A 185 -0.87 -4.45 11.43
CA ILE A 185 0.20 -3.44 11.34
C ILE A 185 1.01 -3.39 12.64
N LYS A 186 0.32 -3.36 13.78
CA LYS A 186 0.96 -3.33 15.10
C LYS A 186 1.82 -4.57 15.34
N PHE A 187 1.28 -5.76 15.08
CA PHE A 187 1.99 -7.02 15.25
C PHE A 187 3.17 -7.13 14.27
N PHE A 188 2.97 -6.81 13.01
CA PHE A 188 4.00 -6.88 11.97
C PHE A 188 5.20 -5.98 12.28
N LEU A 189 4.95 -4.72 12.64
CA LEU A 189 6.04 -3.80 12.99
C LEU A 189 6.73 -4.19 14.30
N TYR A 190 5.99 -4.70 15.29
CA TYR A 190 6.57 -5.24 16.52
C TYR A 190 7.47 -6.45 16.22
N TYR A 191 6.99 -7.40 15.42
CA TYR A 191 7.73 -8.58 15.01
C TYR A 191 9.03 -8.23 14.29
N ILE A 192 8.95 -7.39 13.27
CA ILE A 192 10.12 -6.93 12.51
C ILE A 192 11.12 -6.23 13.43
N LYS A 193 10.66 -5.39 14.33
CA LYS A 193 11.54 -4.69 15.28
C LYS A 193 12.29 -5.66 16.20
N LYS A 194 11.60 -6.72 16.68
CA LYS A 194 12.20 -7.73 17.56
C LYS A 194 13.25 -8.59 16.85
N PHE A 195 13.04 -8.93 15.59
CA PHE A 195 13.94 -9.81 14.81
C PHE A 195 14.85 -9.05 13.83
N SER A 196 14.94 -7.72 13.93
CA SER A 196 15.78 -6.86 13.09
C SER A 196 17.12 -6.50 13.74
N LEU A 197 17.53 -7.25 14.75
CA LEU A 197 18.84 -7.09 15.42
C LEU A 197 19.93 -7.79 14.65
#